data_22b4da5ed9092cb7cf9173e63a1b40fc
#
_entry.id   22b4da5ed9092cb7cf9173e63a1b40fc
#
_cell.length_a   1.000
_cell.length_b   1.000
_cell.length_c   1.000
_cell.angle_alpha   90.00
_cell.angle_beta   90.00
_cell.angle_gamma   90.00
#
_symmetry.space_group_name_H-M   'P 1'
#
loop_
_entity.id
_entity.type
_entity.pdbx_description
1 polymer ?
#
loop_
_entity_poly.entity_id
_entity_poly.type
_entity_poly.pdbx_seq_one_letter_code
_entity_poly.pdbx_strand_id
1 'polypeptide(L)'
;MDSNITFFESGLQLVRGQGDLKNALGNMLPIVAQLANSASASLFLTDEREQVLKPLVTFGLPESYVKLCGFVPVGEQCCGRAVQHRKLWVVSDMLSDPLFASARQAAMETPIRAAFSVPVIRDDGKCLGSLACHYKRPYTPTKENIDVNRTWATLIAHTLSQYECTRLDLTSDVTRTATAGSSRK
;
A
#
# COMPACT_ATOMS: atom_id res chain seq x y z
N MET A 1 -5.50 -16.67 19.60
CA MET A 1 -4.16 -16.27 19.08
C MET A 1 -3.85 -16.90 17.73
N ASP A 2 -4.49 -18.00 17.37
CA ASP A 2 -4.13 -18.80 16.18
C ASP A 2 -4.66 -18.28 14.82
N SER A 3 -5.73 -17.50 14.81
CA SER A 3 -6.33 -17.00 13.56
C SER A 3 -5.42 -16.03 12.78
N ASN A 4 -4.68 -15.17 13.48
CA ASN A 4 -3.78 -14.19 12.83
C ASN A 4 -2.55 -14.84 12.19
N ILE A 5 -2.04 -15.94 12.78
CA ILE A 5 -0.90 -16.68 12.23
C ILE A 5 -1.30 -17.38 10.94
N THR A 6 -2.47 -17.99 10.91
CA THR A 6 -3.01 -18.69 9.73
C THR A 6 -3.25 -17.72 8.56
N PHE A 7 -3.74 -16.51 8.83
CA PHE A 7 -3.89 -15.47 7.80
C PHE A 7 -2.56 -14.95 7.27
N PHE A 8 -1.57 -14.79 8.15
CA PHE A 8 -0.22 -14.38 7.78
C PHE A 8 0.47 -15.41 6.87
N GLU A 9 0.40 -16.69 7.24
CA GLU A 9 0.94 -17.80 6.44
C GLU A 9 0.24 -17.96 5.09
N SER A 10 -1.08 -17.80 5.05
CA SER A 10 -1.85 -17.82 3.79
C SER A 10 -1.48 -16.65 2.89
N GLY A 11 -1.25 -15.47 3.43
CA GLY A 11 -0.76 -14.30 2.70
C GLY A 11 0.63 -14.52 2.10
N LEU A 12 1.54 -15.11 2.86
CA LEU A 12 2.88 -15.48 2.39
C LEU A 12 2.85 -16.54 1.27
N GLN A 13 1.96 -17.53 1.37
CA GLN A 13 1.80 -18.55 0.32
C GLN A 13 1.24 -17.96 -0.98
N LEU A 14 0.28 -17.02 -0.90
CA LEU A 14 -0.25 -16.30 -2.07
C LEU A 14 0.85 -15.54 -2.83
N VAL A 15 1.83 -14.98 -2.12
CA VAL A 15 2.94 -14.25 -2.75
C VAL A 15 3.99 -15.18 -3.35
N ARG A 16 4.35 -16.26 -2.65
CA ARG A 16 5.41 -17.20 -3.09
C ARG A 16 5.04 -18.01 -4.34
N GLY A 17 3.75 -18.16 -4.62
CA GLY A 17 3.25 -18.95 -5.78
C GLY A 17 3.03 -18.13 -7.05
N GLN A 18 3.16 -16.81 -7.03
CA GLN A 18 2.85 -15.95 -8.18
C GLN A 18 4.11 -15.26 -8.68
N GLY A 19 4.49 -15.50 -9.93
CA GLY A 19 5.63 -14.86 -10.59
C GLY A 19 5.48 -13.35 -10.80
N ASP A 20 4.35 -12.75 -10.44
CA ASP A 20 4.07 -11.31 -10.55
C ASP A 20 3.65 -10.74 -9.19
N LEU A 21 4.57 -9.98 -8.59
CA LEU A 21 4.37 -9.30 -7.31
C LEU A 21 3.12 -8.39 -7.30
N LYS A 22 2.85 -7.69 -8.42
CA LYS A 22 1.71 -6.78 -8.50
C LYS A 22 0.39 -7.54 -8.40
N ASN A 23 0.28 -8.69 -9.05
CA ASN A 23 -0.89 -9.56 -8.96
C ASN A 23 -1.04 -10.13 -7.54
N ALA A 24 0.05 -10.59 -6.93
CA ALA A 24 0.03 -11.06 -5.55
C ALA A 24 -0.49 -10.01 -4.57
N LEU A 25 0.06 -8.79 -4.63
CA LEU A 25 -0.40 -7.68 -3.81
C LEU A 25 -1.84 -7.26 -4.12
N GLY A 26 -2.25 -7.31 -5.40
CA GLY A 26 -3.62 -7.06 -5.82
C GLY A 26 -4.63 -8.03 -5.20
N ASN A 27 -4.26 -9.30 -5.10
CA ASN A 27 -5.10 -10.35 -4.49
C ASN A 27 -5.22 -10.23 -2.96
N MET A 28 -4.32 -9.51 -2.30
CA MET A 28 -4.42 -9.21 -0.86
C MET A 28 -5.46 -8.14 -0.54
N LEU A 29 -5.63 -7.13 -1.41
CA LEU A 29 -6.48 -5.98 -1.12
C LEU A 29 -7.96 -6.30 -0.87
N PRO A 30 -8.62 -7.24 -1.59
CA PRO A 30 -9.97 -7.69 -1.27
C PRO A 30 -10.10 -8.22 0.16
N ILE A 31 -9.10 -8.98 0.63
CA ILE A 31 -9.06 -9.56 1.96
C ILE A 31 -8.90 -8.45 3.01
N VAL A 32 -7.98 -7.51 2.77
CA VAL A 32 -7.80 -6.32 3.62
C VAL A 32 -9.10 -5.52 3.73
N ALA A 33 -9.75 -5.25 2.61
CA ALA A 33 -11.01 -4.51 2.57
C ALA A 33 -12.11 -5.23 3.36
N GLN A 34 -12.26 -6.54 3.17
CA GLN A 34 -13.25 -7.35 3.88
C GLN A 34 -13.01 -7.35 5.38
N LEU A 35 -11.78 -7.61 5.83
CA LEU A 35 -11.43 -7.65 7.24
C LEU A 35 -11.53 -6.28 7.94
N ALA A 36 -11.24 -5.19 7.21
CA ALA A 36 -11.41 -3.83 7.69
C ALA A 36 -12.85 -3.31 7.57
N ASN A 37 -13.80 -4.15 7.07
CA ASN A 37 -15.18 -3.75 6.78
C ASN A 37 -15.26 -2.46 5.93
N SER A 38 -14.36 -2.34 4.93
CA SER A 38 -14.27 -1.20 4.04
C SER A 38 -14.83 -1.50 2.65
N ALA A 39 -15.24 -0.46 1.93
CA ALA A 39 -15.75 -0.58 0.57
C ALA A 39 -14.64 -0.85 -0.45
N SER A 40 -13.42 -0.40 -0.14
CA SER A 40 -12.27 -0.49 -1.03
C SER A 40 -10.96 -0.36 -0.26
N ALA A 41 -9.87 -0.80 -0.88
CA ALA A 41 -8.51 -0.70 -0.35
C ALA A 41 -7.53 -0.27 -1.44
N SER A 42 -6.41 0.33 -1.03
CA SER A 42 -5.35 0.74 -1.95
C SER A 42 -3.98 0.64 -1.30
N LEU A 43 -3.00 0.24 -2.11
CA LEU A 43 -1.59 0.31 -1.78
C LEU A 43 -0.92 1.32 -2.70
N PHE A 44 -0.35 2.36 -2.11
CA PHE A 44 0.42 3.39 -2.77
C PHE A 44 1.89 3.26 -2.41
N LEU A 45 2.78 3.41 -3.36
CA LEU A 45 4.22 3.50 -3.13
C LEU A 45 4.71 4.94 -3.32
N THR A 46 5.70 5.30 -2.51
CA THR A 46 6.33 6.62 -2.56
C THR A 46 7.36 6.68 -3.68
N ASP A 47 7.22 7.61 -4.59
CA ASP A 47 8.30 8.05 -5.46
C ASP A 47 9.11 9.12 -4.71
N GLU A 48 10.29 8.72 -4.24
CA GLU A 48 11.15 9.60 -3.42
C GLU A 48 11.71 10.80 -4.20
N ARG A 49 11.84 10.68 -5.53
CA ARG A 49 12.35 11.78 -6.37
C ARG A 49 11.30 12.87 -6.56
N GLU A 50 10.08 12.46 -6.81
CA GLU A 50 8.95 13.37 -7.04
C GLU A 50 8.24 13.76 -5.74
N GLN A 51 8.54 13.11 -4.61
CA GLN A 51 7.88 13.30 -3.32
C GLN A 51 6.36 13.09 -3.40
N VAL A 52 5.93 12.11 -4.21
CA VAL A 52 4.52 11.73 -4.39
C VAL A 52 4.32 10.24 -4.16
N LEU A 53 3.11 9.88 -3.75
CA LEU A 53 2.66 8.50 -3.71
C LEU A 53 1.91 8.19 -5.00
N LYS A 54 2.24 7.05 -5.62
CA LYS A 54 1.59 6.53 -6.84
C LYS A 54 0.90 5.20 -6.52
N PRO A 55 -0.29 4.92 -7.10
CA PRO A 55 -0.99 3.68 -6.84
C PRO A 55 -0.22 2.50 -7.46
N LEU A 56 0.12 1.51 -6.65
CA LEU A 56 0.64 0.23 -7.13
C LEU A 56 -0.51 -0.70 -7.50
N VAL A 57 -1.43 -0.90 -6.56
CA VAL A 57 -2.64 -1.70 -6.71
C VAL A 57 -3.81 -1.06 -5.97
N THR A 58 -5.02 -1.24 -6.50
CA THR A 58 -6.28 -0.76 -5.89
C THR A 58 -7.34 -1.84 -6.00
N PHE A 59 -8.27 -1.87 -5.05
CA PHE A 59 -9.44 -2.72 -5.05
C PHE A 59 -10.69 -1.90 -4.72
N GLY A 60 -11.74 -2.02 -5.53
CA GLY A 60 -13.05 -1.41 -5.29
C GLY A 60 -13.10 0.12 -5.38
N LEU A 61 -11.99 0.79 -5.70
CA LEU A 61 -11.99 2.24 -5.93
C LEU A 61 -12.54 2.56 -7.32
N PRO A 62 -13.43 3.55 -7.44
CA PRO A 62 -13.87 4.06 -8.74
C PRO A 62 -12.67 4.61 -9.54
N GLU A 63 -12.68 4.40 -10.85
CA GLU A 63 -11.64 4.94 -11.74
C GLU A 63 -11.54 6.47 -11.65
N SER A 64 -12.69 7.15 -11.53
CA SER A 64 -12.76 8.59 -11.31
C SER A 64 -12.02 9.04 -10.05
N TYR A 65 -12.15 8.28 -8.94
CA TYR A 65 -11.40 8.58 -7.71
C TYR A 65 -9.89 8.40 -7.92
N VAL A 66 -9.47 7.33 -8.57
CA VAL A 66 -8.05 7.08 -8.86
C VAL A 66 -7.47 8.17 -9.77
N LYS A 67 -8.22 8.68 -10.75
CA LYS A 67 -7.80 9.80 -11.61
C LYS A 67 -7.65 11.11 -10.83
N LEU A 68 -8.54 11.39 -9.87
CA LEU A 68 -8.52 12.63 -9.07
C LEU A 68 -7.50 12.59 -7.92
N CYS A 69 -7.27 11.41 -7.33
CA CYS A 69 -6.45 11.22 -6.14
C CYS A 69 -5.30 10.22 -6.34
N GLY A 70 -4.97 9.84 -7.57
CA GLY A 70 -3.96 8.81 -7.84
C GLY A 70 -2.51 9.29 -7.66
N PHE A 71 -2.28 10.60 -7.59
CA PHE A 71 -0.98 11.18 -7.30
C PHE A 71 -1.13 12.01 -6.02
N VAL A 72 -0.61 11.47 -4.92
CA VAL A 72 -0.77 12.08 -3.59
C VAL A 72 0.57 12.64 -3.14
N PRO A 73 0.74 13.97 -3.03
CA PRO A 73 1.95 14.55 -2.46
C PRO A 73 2.18 14.03 -1.03
N VAL A 74 3.45 13.81 -0.68
CA VAL A 74 3.83 13.49 0.69
C VAL A 74 3.38 14.64 1.59
N GLY A 75 2.62 14.33 2.65
CA GLY A 75 2.04 15.31 3.55
C GLY A 75 0.61 15.74 3.23
N GLU A 76 0.05 15.32 2.09
CA GLU A 76 -1.33 15.63 1.73
C GLU A 76 -2.25 14.42 1.84
N GLN A 77 -3.55 14.68 1.85
CA GLN A 77 -4.63 13.70 1.95
C GLN A 77 -4.40 12.68 3.10
N CYS A 78 -5.00 11.51 3.04
CA CYS A 78 -4.84 10.47 4.06
C CYS A 78 -3.50 9.73 3.92
N CYS A 79 -3.20 9.27 2.71
CA CYS A 79 -2.01 8.45 2.41
C CYS A 79 -0.70 9.23 2.57
N GLY A 80 -0.61 10.45 2.00
CA GLY A 80 0.58 11.28 2.08
C GLY A 80 0.93 11.70 3.50
N ARG A 81 -0.08 11.94 4.34
CA ARG A 81 0.13 12.24 5.77
C ARG A 81 0.58 11.03 6.56
N ALA A 82 0.02 9.85 6.28
CA ALA A 82 0.47 8.62 6.91
C ALA A 82 1.96 8.37 6.64
N VAL A 83 2.42 8.62 5.41
CA VAL A 83 3.84 8.51 5.03
C VAL A 83 4.69 9.58 5.71
N GLN A 84 4.31 10.85 5.60
CA GLN A 84 5.06 11.97 6.19
C GLN A 84 5.27 11.82 7.69
N HIS A 85 4.19 11.49 8.42
CA HIS A 85 4.24 11.37 9.87
C HIS A 85 4.63 9.97 10.36
N ARG A 86 4.76 8.99 9.44
CA ARG A 86 5.09 7.59 9.71
C ARG A 86 4.18 6.95 10.76
N LYS A 87 2.90 7.30 10.72
CA LYS A 87 1.87 6.82 11.66
C LYS A 87 0.51 6.71 10.98
N LEU A 88 -0.41 6.00 11.64
CA LEU A 88 -1.82 5.99 11.26
C LEU A 88 -2.33 7.41 11.03
N TRP A 89 -3.02 7.60 9.91
CA TRP A 89 -3.80 8.81 9.65
C TRP A 89 -5.26 8.45 9.36
N VAL A 90 -6.18 9.26 9.88
CA VAL A 90 -7.63 9.05 9.73
C VAL A 90 -8.25 10.33 9.18
N VAL A 91 -9.06 10.17 8.14
CA VAL A 91 -9.97 11.18 7.60
C VAL A 91 -11.37 10.63 7.75
N SER A 92 -12.05 11.00 8.81
CA SER A 92 -13.38 10.46 9.16
C SER A 92 -14.50 10.95 8.25
N ASP A 93 -14.35 12.13 7.65
CA ASP A 93 -15.22 12.65 6.59
C ASP A 93 -14.45 13.63 5.70
N MET A 94 -14.22 13.25 4.46
CA MET A 94 -13.46 14.03 3.47
C MET A 94 -14.13 15.37 3.10
N LEU A 95 -15.43 15.52 3.28
CA LEU A 95 -16.12 16.77 2.97
C LEU A 95 -15.92 17.83 4.05
N SER A 96 -15.75 17.42 5.29
CA SER A 96 -15.59 18.33 6.44
C SER A 96 -14.16 18.45 6.94
N ASP A 97 -13.27 17.51 6.61
CA ASP A 97 -11.87 17.56 7.05
C ASP A 97 -11.13 18.71 6.36
N PRO A 98 -10.65 19.72 7.13
CA PRO A 98 -9.94 20.88 6.56
C PRO A 98 -8.64 20.48 5.87
N LEU A 99 -8.01 19.40 6.33
CA LEU A 99 -6.77 18.89 5.77
C LEU A 99 -6.97 18.04 4.50
N PHE A 100 -8.21 17.81 4.09
CA PHE A 100 -8.57 17.14 2.83
C PHE A 100 -9.06 18.14 1.77
N ALA A 101 -8.88 19.43 1.98
CA ALA A 101 -9.42 20.47 1.11
C ALA A 101 -8.94 20.36 -0.34
N SER A 102 -7.66 20.01 -0.57
CA SER A 102 -7.06 19.85 -1.91
C SER A 102 -7.68 18.73 -2.75
N ALA A 103 -8.28 17.72 -2.11
CA ALA A 103 -8.92 16.58 -2.77
C ALA A 103 -10.42 16.47 -2.48
N ARG A 104 -11.05 17.51 -1.92
CA ARG A 104 -12.48 17.50 -1.56
C ARG A 104 -13.39 17.25 -2.76
N GLN A 105 -13.00 17.74 -3.94
CA GLN A 105 -13.72 17.49 -5.17
C GLN A 105 -13.90 16.00 -5.46
N ALA A 106 -12.87 15.18 -5.22
CA ALA A 106 -12.95 13.74 -5.40
C ALA A 106 -14.00 13.09 -4.49
N ALA A 107 -14.15 13.61 -3.25
CA ALA A 107 -15.19 13.14 -2.33
C ALA A 107 -16.61 13.62 -2.72
N MET A 108 -16.73 14.70 -3.49
CA MET A 108 -18.01 15.18 -4.03
C MET A 108 -18.42 14.41 -5.29
N GLU A 109 -17.47 14.03 -6.13
CA GLU A 109 -17.72 13.39 -7.43
C GLU A 109 -17.71 11.85 -7.36
N THR A 110 -17.33 11.28 -6.23
CA THR A 110 -17.25 9.82 -6.04
C THR A 110 -17.95 9.37 -4.76
N PRO A 111 -18.29 8.09 -4.64
CA PRO A 111 -18.94 7.58 -3.43
C PRO A 111 -17.96 7.37 -2.25
N ILE A 112 -16.76 7.96 -2.27
CA ILE A 112 -15.78 7.81 -1.20
C ILE A 112 -15.87 9.01 -0.24
N ARG A 113 -16.09 8.74 1.05
CA ARG A 113 -16.33 9.76 2.08
C ARG A 113 -15.35 9.74 3.24
N ALA A 114 -14.77 8.60 3.54
CA ALA A 114 -13.81 8.47 4.62
C ALA A 114 -12.68 7.52 4.23
N ALA A 115 -11.52 7.70 4.85
CA ALA A 115 -10.40 6.79 4.72
C ALA A 115 -9.55 6.78 5.98
N PHE A 116 -8.87 5.67 6.22
CA PHE A 116 -7.71 5.65 7.08
C PHE A 116 -6.55 4.97 6.39
N SER A 117 -5.34 5.35 6.72
CA SER A 117 -4.12 4.87 6.10
C SER A 117 -3.05 4.56 7.14
N VAL A 118 -2.35 3.46 6.96
CA VAL A 118 -1.16 3.10 7.73
C VAL A 118 0.07 3.11 6.84
N PRO A 119 1.23 3.56 7.31
CA PRO A 119 2.45 3.53 6.53
C PRO A 119 2.94 2.09 6.37
N VAL A 120 3.52 1.79 5.21
CA VAL A 120 4.24 0.55 4.92
C VAL A 120 5.71 0.79 5.18
N ILE A 121 6.22 0.28 6.30
CA ILE A 121 7.57 0.56 6.80
C ILE A 121 8.38 -0.75 6.86
N ARG A 122 9.53 -0.75 6.24
CA ARG A 122 10.52 -1.84 6.28
C ARG A 122 11.19 -1.94 7.65
N ASP A 123 11.84 -3.08 7.91
CA ASP A 123 12.56 -3.36 9.17
C ASP A 123 13.75 -2.39 9.38
N ASP A 124 14.38 -1.90 8.30
CA ASP A 124 15.41 -0.85 8.36
C ASP A 124 14.85 0.55 8.64
N GLY A 125 13.53 0.63 8.81
CA GLY A 125 12.82 1.88 9.06
C GLY A 125 12.44 2.67 7.80
N LYS A 126 12.78 2.25 6.60
CA LYS A 126 12.39 2.95 5.36
C LYS A 126 10.87 2.87 5.16
N CYS A 127 10.21 4.02 4.94
CA CYS A 127 8.79 4.07 4.60
C CYS A 127 8.63 3.95 3.08
N LEU A 128 8.04 2.84 2.63
CA LEU A 128 7.86 2.52 1.21
C LEU A 128 6.61 3.16 0.61
N GLY A 129 5.61 3.47 1.44
CA GLY A 129 4.32 3.97 1.00
C GLY A 129 3.25 3.81 2.07
N SER A 130 2.01 3.58 1.64
CA SER A 130 0.88 3.41 2.58
C SER A 130 -0.16 2.43 2.08
N LEU A 131 -0.79 1.73 3.02
CA LEU A 131 -1.97 0.88 2.83
C LEU A 131 -3.19 1.61 3.40
N ALA A 132 -4.21 1.83 2.58
CA ALA A 132 -5.42 2.56 2.97
C ALA A 132 -6.69 1.76 2.74
N CYS A 133 -7.67 1.95 3.64
CA CYS A 133 -9.05 1.51 3.51
C CYS A 133 -9.96 2.72 3.31
N HIS A 134 -10.97 2.58 2.43
CA HIS A 134 -11.86 3.66 2.06
C HIS A 134 -13.33 3.26 2.27
N TYR A 135 -14.14 4.24 2.69
CA TYR A 135 -15.54 4.05 3.06
C TYR A 135 -16.46 4.99 2.29
N LYS A 136 -17.67 4.50 1.96
CA LYS A 136 -18.69 5.27 1.21
C LYS A 136 -19.48 6.27 2.08
N ARG A 137 -19.25 6.27 3.38
CA ARG A 137 -19.90 7.17 4.36
C ARG A 137 -18.86 7.65 5.37
N PRO A 138 -19.13 8.73 6.12
CA PRO A 138 -18.27 9.10 7.24
C PRO A 138 -18.03 7.91 8.16
N TYR A 139 -16.78 7.71 8.56
CA TYR A 139 -16.36 6.53 9.32
C TYR A 139 -15.13 6.81 10.16
N THR A 140 -15.15 6.35 11.40
CA THR A 140 -13.98 6.30 12.27
C THR A 140 -13.59 4.84 12.47
N PRO A 141 -12.37 4.41 12.12
CA PRO A 141 -11.96 3.03 12.20
C PRO A 141 -11.93 2.55 13.65
N THR A 142 -12.36 1.31 13.88
CA THR A 142 -12.21 0.64 15.16
C THR A 142 -10.75 0.21 15.37
N LYS A 143 -10.42 -0.18 16.60
CA LYS A 143 -9.09 -0.73 16.91
C LYS A 143 -8.78 -1.96 16.05
N GLU A 144 -9.76 -2.84 15.86
CA GLU A 144 -9.65 -4.05 15.06
C GLU A 144 -9.34 -3.72 13.59
N ASN A 145 -10.02 -2.73 13.01
CA ASN A 145 -9.74 -2.28 11.64
C ASN A 145 -8.30 -1.79 11.49
N ILE A 146 -7.82 -1.04 12.47
CA ILE A 146 -6.46 -0.49 12.50
C ILE A 146 -5.43 -1.61 12.63
N ASP A 147 -5.65 -2.56 13.54
CA ASP A 147 -4.73 -3.66 13.80
C ASP A 147 -4.62 -4.60 12.59
N VAL A 148 -5.73 -4.89 11.91
CA VAL A 148 -5.76 -5.62 10.63
C VAL A 148 -4.87 -4.89 9.61
N ASN A 149 -5.10 -3.61 9.39
CA ASN A 149 -4.34 -2.85 8.39
C ASN A 149 -2.84 -2.77 8.71
N ARG A 150 -2.48 -2.63 9.98
CA ARG A 150 -1.07 -2.65 10.43
C ARG A 150 -0.41 -3.98 10.15
N THR A 151 -1.09 -5.10 10.44
CA THR A 151 -0.58 -6.44 10.18
C THR A 151 -0.32 -6.64 8.69
N TRP A 152 -1.26 -6.25 7.83
CA TRP A 152 -1.10 -6.33 6.38
C TRP A 152 -0.03 -5.38 5.85
N ALA A 153 0.11 -4.18 6.39
CA ALA A 153 1.18 -3.26 6.01
C ALA A 153 2.56 -3.82 6.32
N THR A 154 2.73 -4.49 7.46
CA THR A 154 3.97 -5.20 7.82
C THR A 154 4.26 -6.34 6.86
N LEU A 155 3.25 -7.17 6.54
CA LEU A 155 3.40 -8.26 5.57
C LEU A 155 3.78 -7.75 4.18
N ILE A 156 3.14 -6.68 3.71
CA ILE A 156 3.44 -6.03 2.44
C ILE A 156 4.87 -5.48 2.43
N ALA A 157 5.32 -4.82 3.50
CA ALA A 157 6.68 -4.31 3.62
C ALA A 157 7.72 -5.42 3.50
N HIS A 158 7.50 -6.52 4.21
CA HIS A 158 8.37 -7.71 4.13
C HIS A 158 8.39 -8.31 2.72
N THR A 159 7.23 -8.45 2.09
CA THR A 159 7.09 -8.95 0.71
C THR A 159 7.85 -8.10 -0.30
N LEU A 160 7.70 -6.78 -0.23
CA LEU A 160 8.41 -5.84 -1.10
C LEU A 160 9.93 -5.95 -0.91
N SER A 161 10.41 -6.08 0.33
CA SER A 161 11.82 -6.23 0.65
C SER A 161 12.43 -7.52 0.08
N GLN A 162 11.72 -8.63 0.20
CA GLN A 162 12.15 -9.92 -0.37
C GLN A 162 12.26 -9.86 -1.90
N TYR A 163 11.32 -9.19 -2.56
CA TYR A 163 11.31 -9.05 -4.01
C TYR A 163 12.48 -8.19 -4.53
N GLU A 164 12.82 -7.11 -3.85
CA GLU A 164 13.98 -6.27 -4.17
C GLU A 164 15.30 -7.06 -4.05
N CYS A 165 15.48 -7.83 -2.97
CA CYS A 165 16.65 -8.69 -2.77
C CYS A 165 16.79 -9.71 -3.90
N THR A 166 15.71 -10.41 -4.26
CA THR A 166 15.73 -11.43 -5.31
C THR A 166 16.11 -10.83 -6.68
N ARG A 167 15.64 -9.61 -7.00
CA ARG A 167 16.03 -8.94 -8.25
C ARG A 167 17.52 -8.53 -8.27
N LEU A 168 18.06 -8.09 -7.15
CA LEU A 168 19.47 -7.73 -7.04
C LEU A 168 20.37 -8.96 -7.21
N ASP A 169 20.02 -10.11 -6.64
CA ASP A 169 20.75 -11.36 -6.79
C ASP A 169 20.77 -11.84 -8.24
N LEU A 170 19.60 -11.81 -8.92
CA LEU A 170 19.51 -12.19 -10.33
C LEU A 170 20.31 -11.27 -11.26
N THR A 171 20.42 -9.97 -10.94
CA THR A 171 21.24 -9.03 -11.71
C THR A 171 22.74 -9.20 -11.46
N SER A 172 23.16 -9.63 -10.26
CA SER A 172 24.56 -9.91 -9.92
C SER A 172 25.08 -11.18 -10.62
N ASP A 173 24.26 -12.19 -10.81
CA ASP A 173 24.63 -13.42 -11.52
C ASP A 173 24.79 -13.20 -13.03
N VAL A 174 24.00 -12.33 -13.64
CA VAL A 174 24.16 -11.97 -15.07
C VAL A 174 25.48 -11.25 -15.33
N THR A 175 25.93 -10.40 -14.41
CA THR A 175 27.23 -9.70 -14.53
C THR A 175 28.43 -10.63 -14.29
N ARG A 176 28.30 -11.66 -13.44
CA ARG A 176 29.35 -12.66 -13.21
C ARG A 176 29.57 -13.57 -14.41
N THR A 177 28.52 -13.96 -15.13
CA THR A 177 28.63 -14.78 -16.33
C THR A 177 29.20 -14.04 -17.54
N ALA A 178 29.00 -12.71 -17.61
CA ALA A 178 29.54 -11.89 -18.69
C ALA A 178 31.04 -11.62 -18.59
N THR A 179 31.62 -11.65 -17.38
CA THR A 179 33.07 -11.44 -17.17
C THR A 179 33.91 -12.71 -17.27
N ALA A 180 33.30 -13.89 -17.17
CA ALA A 180 34.02 -15.18 -17.29
C ALA A 180 34.28 -15.62 -18.76
N GLY A 181 33.66 -14.96 -19.75
CA GLY A 181 33.74 -15.29 -21.17
C GLY A 181 34.88 -14.56 -21.96
N SER A 182 35.62 -13.63 -21.34
CA SER A 182 36.59 -12.76 -22.06
C SER A 182 38.04 -13.06 -21.86
N SER A 183 38.39 -14.25 -21.35
CA SER A 183 39.82 -14.63 -21.14
C SER A 183 40.16 -15.98 -21.79
N ARG A 184 39.97 -16.07 -23.11
CA ARG A 184 40.62 -17.08 -23.97
C ARG A 184 40.70 -16.56 -25.42
N LYS A 185 41.73 -15.88 -25.73
CA LYS A 185 42.40 -15.90 -27.02
C LYS A 185 43.87 -15.49 -26.82
#